data_bafa56c05d126a6b7d3d9c52a25cf3ba
#
_entry.id   bafa56c05d126a6b7d3d9c52a25cf3ba
#
_cell.length_a   1.000
_cell.length_b   1.000
_cell.length_c   1.000
_cell.angle_alpha   90.00
_cell.angle_beta   90.00
_cell.angle_gamma   90.00
#
_symmetry.space_group_name_H-M   'P 1'
#
loop_
_entity.id
_entity.type
_entity.pdbx_description
1 polymer ?
#
loop_
_entity_poly.entity_id
_entity_poly.type
_entity_poly.pdbx_seq_one_letter_code
_entity_poly.pdbx_strand_id
1 'polypeptide(L)'
;VDADDDSSYELGPGAIIGLGDNEDVSVANPSRNNTSFDSFVTAVCRQVGVALELPYELLVKHFTASYSASRAALLEAWKMFKMRRTWMVQTFCQPIYEEWLSEAIAKGRIQAPGFFDDPAIRAAWCGAEWFGPSQGHLNPLQEANAAKVRIEEEISTREREAAEFSGQ
;
A
#
# COMPACT_ATOMS: atom_id res chain seq x y z
N VAL A 1 67.60 2.39 -4.83
CA VAL A 1 66.40 2.16 -3.97
C VAL A 1 65.97 0.76 -4.26
N ASP A 2 66.39 -0.17 -3.42
CA ASP A 2 66.14 -1.59 -3.53
C ASP A 2 64.61 -1.84 -3.17
N ALA A 3 63.89 -2.26 -4.13
CA ALA A 3 62.46 -2.51 -4.03
C ALA A 3 62.11 -3.95 -3.55
N ASP A 4 62.99 -4.55 -2.76
CA ASP A 4 62.89 -5.96 -2.32
C ASP A 4 62.81 -6.11 -0.79
N ASP A 5 62.31 -5.12 -0.07
CA ASP A 5 61.99 -5.30 1.35
C ASP A 5 60.49 -5.62 1.49
N ASP A 6 60.14 -6.88 1.24
CA ASP A 6 58.83 -7.44 1.50
C ASP A 6 58.70 -7.74 3.02
N SER A 7 58.85 -6.68 3.83
CA SER A 7 58.68 -6.76 5.28
C SER A 7 57.19 -6.81 5.59
N SER A 8 56.62 -8.01 5.47
CA SER A 8 55.28 -8.27 5.99
C SER A 8 55.33 -8.44 7.51
N TYR A 9 54.71 -7.53 8.23
CA TYR A 9 54.57 -7.61 9.69
C TYR A 9 53.33 -8.41 10.04
N GLU A 10 53.47 -9.51 10.81
CA GLU A 10 52.33 -10.19 11.40
C GLU A 10 51.80 -9.40 12.60
N LEU A 11 50.60 -8.86 12.46
CA LEU A 11 49.90 -8.13 13.52
C LEU A 11 49.19 -9.12 14.47
N GLY A 12 49.78 -9.40 15.63
CA GLY A 12 49.16 -10.14 16.71
C GLY A 12 48.60 -9.23 17.82
N PRO A 13 47.82 -9.76 18.77
CA PRO A 13 47.39 -8.99 19.92
C PRO A 13 48.56 -8.47 20.73
N GLY A 14 48.70 -7.16 20.84
CA GLY A 14 49.80 -6.51 21.54
C GLY A 14 51.09 -6.36 20.75
N ALA A 15 51.09 -6.57 19.43
CA ALA A 15 52.26 -6.34 18.58
C ALA A 15 52.71 -4.87 18.64
N ILE A 16 53.99 -4.65 18.90
CA ILE A 16 54.65 -3.34 18.85
C ILE A 16 55.53 -3.31 17.60
N ILE A 17 55.21 -2.41 16.68
CA ILE A 17 55.98 -2.22 15.45
C ILE A 17 56.94 -1.07 15.64
N GLY A 18 58.24 -1.33 15.49
CA GLY A 18 59.27 -0.28 15.45
C GLY A 18 59.32 0.35 14.07
N LEU A 19 59.14 1.67 13.97
CA LEU A 19 59.20 2.43 12.73
C LEU A 19 60.59 3.08 12.61
N GLY A 20 61.11 3.17 11.40
CA GLY A 20 62.31 3.95 11.08
C GLY A 20 62.01 5.45 11.13
N ASP A 21 63.07 6.29 11.12
CA ASP A 21 63.00 7.75 11.28
C ASP A 21 62.18 8.48 10.22
N ASN A 22 61.84 7.84 9.08
CA ASN A 22 61.02 8.38 7.99
C ASN A 22 59.84 7.50 7.61
N GLU A 23 59.45 6.58 8.49
CA GLU A 23 58.31 5.70 8.28
C GLU A 23 57.08 6.18 9.06
N ASP A 24 55.92 6.11 8.45
CA ASP A 24 54.67 6.47 9.07
C ASP A 24 53.64 5.35 8.86
N VAL A 25 52.76 5.14 9.86
CA VAL A 25 51.72 4.10 9.79
C VAL A 25 50.44 4.70 9.29
N SER A 26 50.04 4.32 8.10
CA SER A 26 48.69 4.62 7.60
C SER A 26 47.77 3.45 7.90
N VAL A 27 46.82 3.65 8.81
CA VAL A 27 45.80 2.65 9.13
C VAL A 27 44.65 2.79 8.16
N ALA A 28 44.57 1.90 7.18
CA ALA A 28 43.33 1.74 6.40
C ALA A 28 42.29 1.07 7.28
N ASN A 29 41.38 1.86 7.85
CA ASN A 29 40.27 1.34 8.61
C ASN A 29 39.07 1.11 7.69
N PRO A 30 38.80 -0.12 7.24
CA PRO A 30 37.65 -0.45 6.39
C PRO A 30 36.34 -0.47 7.15
N SER A 31 36.32 -0.21 8.45
CA SER A 31 35.09 -0.12 9.23
C SER A 31 34.29 1.07 8.76
N ARG A 32 33.51 0.86 7.73
CA ARG A 32 32.39 1.76 7.39
C ARG A 32 31.40 1.70 8.53
N ASN A 33 31.43 2.74 9.34
CA ASN A 33 30.42 2.90 10.39
C ASN A 33 29.08 3.10 9.67
N ASN A 34 28.27 2.04 9.63
CA ASN A 34 27.04 1.98 8.83
C ASN A 34 25.88 2.71 9.52
N THR A 35 26.19 3.79 10.25
CA THR A 35 25.21 4.62 10.97
C THR A 35 24.17 5.26 10.06
N SER A 36 24.46 5.35 8.76
CA SER A 36 23.56 5.93 7.76
C SER A 36 22.71 4.90 7.00
N PHE A 37 22.87 3.61 7.28
CA PHE A 37 22.18 2.56 6.52
C PHE A 37 20.66 2.62 6.71
N ASP A 38 20.21 2.75 7.94
CA ASP A 38 18.79 2.83 8.25
C ASP A 38 18.12 4.06 7.62
N SER A 39 18.76 5.22 7.69
CA SER A 39 18.26 6.45 7.05
C SER A 39 18.24 6.34 5.52
N PHE A 40 19.23 5.67 4.93
CA PHE A 40 19.28 5.41 3.49
C PHE A 40 18.11 4.48 3.06
N VAL A 41 17.95 3.35 3.75
CA VAL A 41 16.83 2.42 3.47
C VAL A 41 15.49 3.11 3.63
N THR A 42 15.32 3.90 4.68
CA THR A 42 14.11 4.68 4.91
C THR A 42 13.84 5.65 3.76
N ALA A 43 14.85 6.35 3.27
CA ALA A 43 14.71 7.28 2.14
C ALA A 43 14.31 6.53 0.85
N VAL A 44 14.93 5.40 0.55
CA VAL A 44 14.58 4.55 -0.60
C VAL A 44 13.15 4.01 -0.47
N CYS A 45 12.77 3.49 0.68
CA CYS A 45 11.41 3.00 0.91
C CYS A 45 10.36 4.10 0.76
N ARG A 46 10.66 5.34 1.17
CA ARG A 46 9.76 6.48 0.94
C ARG A 46 9.58 6.77 -0.55
N GLN A 47 10.64 6.73 -1.34
CA GLN A 47 10.54 6.92 -2.79
C GLN A 47 9.73 5.80 -3.46
N VAL A 48 9.92 4.55 -3.04
CA VAL A 48 9.11 3.42 -3.48
C VAL A 48 7.64 3.61 -3.09
N GLY A 49 7.38 4.07 -1.86
CA GLY A 49 6.04 4.40 -1.38
C GLY A 49 5.36 5.46 -2.25
N VAL A 50 6.07 6.53 -2.60
CA VAL A 50 5.56 7.59 -3.49
C VAL A 50 5.22 7.03 -4.87
N ALA A 51 6.08 6.18 -5.45
CA ALA A 51 5.83 5.56 -6.75
C ALA A 51 4.61 4.61 -6.74
N LEU A 52 4.32 3.98 -5.61
CA LEU A 52 3.16 3.11 -5.40
C LEU A 52 1.93 3.87 -4.87
N GLU A 53 2.06 5.16 -4.58
CA GLU A 53 1.04 5.97 -3.89
C GLU A 53 0.66 5.41 -2.51
N LEU A 54 1.63 4.80 -1.82
CA LEU A 54 1.47 4.21 -0.49
C LEU A 54 2.26 5.01 0.54
N PRO A 55 1.66 5.34 1.70
CA PRO A 55 2.40 5.88 2.84
C PRO A 55 3.50 4.93 3.30
N TYR A 56 4.62 5.49 3.74
CA TYR A 56 5.77 4.73 4.23
C TYR A 56 5.39 3.73 5.32
N GLU A 57 4.54 4.12 6.25
CA GLU A 57 4.07 3.30 7.37
C GLU A 57 3.35 2.02 6.92
N LEU A 58 2.58 2.11 5.83
CA LEU A 58 1.92 0.96 5.22
C LEU A 58 2.91 0.07 4.46
N LEU A 59 3.86 0.69 3.74
CA LEU A 59 4.85 -0.04 2.95
C LEU A 59 5.72 -0.94 3.84
N VAL A 60 6.23 -0.39 4.95
CA VAL A 60 7.11 -1.12 5.88
C VAL A 60 6.35 -1.78 7.03
N LYS A 61 5.02 -1.59 7.12
CA LYS A 61 4.16 -2.07 8.22
C LYS A 61 4.67 -1.63 9.60
N HIS A 62 5.22 -0.43 9.69
CA HIS A 62 5.83 0.09 10.90
C HIS A 62 5.26 1.48 11.21
N PHE A 63 4.47 1.54 12.28
CA PHE A 63 3.78 2.73 12.73
C PHE A 63 4.49 3.29 13.97
N THR A 64 5.39 4.25 13.77
CA THR A 64 6.09 4.97 14.85
C THR A 64 5.47 6.31 15.18
N ALA A 65 4.60 6.80 14.28
CA ALA A 65 3.92 8.07 14.46
C ALA A 65 2.80 8.01 15.52
N SER A 66 2.33 9.17 15.97
CA SER A 66 1.16 9.25 16.84
C SER A 66 -0.07 8.60 16.18
N TYR A 67 -1.02 8.14 16.98
CA TYR A 67 -2.27 7.56 16.49
C TYR A 67 -2.97 8.42 15.44
N SER A 68 -3.03 9.73 15.66
CA SER A 68 -3.66 10.68 14.73
C SER A 68 -2.94 10.74 13.37
N ALA A 69 -1.61 10.76 13.37
CA ALA A 69 -0.80 10.77 12.16
C ALA A 69 -0.92 9.45 11.39
N SER A 70 -0.86 8.31 12.10
CA SER A 70 -1.06 6.99 11.49
C SER A 70 -2.45 6.85 10.88
N ARG A 71 -3.49 7.36 11.56
CA ARG A 71 -4.85 7.37 11.03
C ARG A 71 -4.97 8.25 9.78
N ALA A 72 -4.35 9.42 9.76
CA ALA A 72 -4.35 10.30 8.59
C ALA A 72 -3.68 9.61 7.37
N ALA A 73 -2.55 8.94 7.58
CA ALA A 73 -1.86 8.19 6.53
C ALA A 73 -2.74 7.03 5.99
N LEU A 74 -3.44 6.31 6.87
CA LEU A 74 -4.38 5.26 6.46
C LEU A 74 -5.54 5.83 5.65
N LEU A 75 -6.12 6.95 6.05
CA LEU A 75 -7.22 7.60 5.32
C LEU A 75 -6.79 8.03 3.92
N GLU A 76 -5.57 8.54 3.78
CA GLU A 76 -5.03 8.91 2.46
C GLU A 76 -4.82 7.69 1.56
N ALA A 77 -4.26 6.61 2.09
CA ALA A 77 -4.13 5.35 1.36
C ALA A 77 -5.50 4.80 0.92
N TRP A 78 -6.53 4.93 1.74
CA TRP A 78 -7.87 4.48 1.38
C TRP A 78 -8.50 5.27 0.24
N LYS A 79 -8.20 6.55 0.09
CA LYS A 79 -8.64 7.32 -1.09
C LYS A 79 -8.05 6.71 -2.37
N MET A 80 -6.77 6.40 -2.36
CA MET A 80 -6.10 5.75 -3.48
C MET A 80 -6.69 4.36 -3.76
N PHE A 81 -6.91 3.54 -2.73
CA PHE A 81 -7.51 2.21 -2.90
C PHE A 81 -8.93 2.31 -3.48
N LYS A 82 -9.76 3.26 -3.03
CA LYS A 82 -11.09 3.50 -3.61
C LYS A 82 -10.99 3.91 -5.08
N MET A 83 -10.09 4.80 -5.43
CA MET A 83 -9.87 5.23 -6.81
C MET A 83 -9.45 4.05 -7.71
N ARG A 84 -8.47 3.27 -7.30
CA ARG A 84 -8.00 2.09 -8.05
C ARG A 84 -9.09 1.02 -8.17
N ARG A 85 -9.89 0.82 -7.12
CA ARG A 85 -11.04 -0.07 -7.16
C ARG A 85 -12.06 0.39 -8.19
N THR A 86 -12.46 1.67 -8.17
CA THR A 86 -13.38 2.25 -9.15
C THR A 86 -12.87 2.07 -10.57
N TRP A 87 -11.59 2.34 -10.79
CA TRP A 87 -10.96 2.10 -12.09
C TRP A 87 -11.04 0.63 -12.51
N MET A 88 -10.70 -0.31 -11.62
CA MET A 88 -10.78 -1.75 -11.89
C MET A 88 -12.21 -2.20 -12.18
N VAL A 89 -13.18 -1.69 -11.44
CA VAL A 89 -14.60 -1.98 -11.65
C VAL A 89 -15.02 -1.52 -13.04
N GLN A 90 -14.74 -0.29 -13.41
CA GLN A 90 -15.18 0.28 -14.67
C GLN A 90 -14.49 -0.34 -15.89
N THR A 91 -13.20 -0.68 -15.77
CA THR A 91 -12.41 -1.18 -16.91
C THR A 91 -12.42 -2.70 -17.05
N PHE A 92 -12.71 -3.42 -15.99
CA PHE A 92 -12.62 -4.88 -15.98
C PHE A 92 -13.91 -5.56 -15.50
N CYS A 93 -14.34 -5.29 -14.27
CA CYS A 93 -15.43 -6.06 -13.67
C CYS A 93 -16.78 -5.80 -14.38
N GLN A 94 -17.11 -4.54 -14.60
CA GLN A 94 -18.38 -4.15 -15.21
C GLN A 94 -18.54 -4.66 -16.64
N PRO A 95 -17.56 -4.49 -17.54
CA PRO A 95 -17.67 -5.05 -18.91
C PRO A 95 -17.81 -6.57 -18.93
N ILE A 96 -17.09 -7.28 -18.09
CA ILE A 96 -17.20 -8.75 -18.01
C ILE A 96 -18.57 -9.17 -17.49
N TYR A 97 -19.09 -8.46 -16.50
CA TYR A 97 -20.44 -8.71 -15.99
C TYR A 97 -21.52 -8.49 -17.04
N GLU A 98 -21.42 -7.40 -17.81
CA GLU A 98 -22.37 -7.10 -18.88
C GLU A 98 -22.36 -8.15 -19.99
N GLU A 99 -21.19 -8.62 -20.38
CA GLU A 99 -21.04 -9.68 -21.36
C GLU A 99 -21.58 -11.01 -20.85
N TRP A 100 -21.23 -11.39 -19.61
CA TRP A 100 -21.76 -12.58 -18.98
C TRP A 100 -23.28 -12.54 -18.84
N LEU A 101 -23.84 -11.39 -18.44
CA LEU A 101 -25.30 -11.22 -18.29
C LEU A 101 -25.98 -11.36 -19.65
N SER A 102 -25.43 -10.72 -20.69
CA SER A 102 -25.95 -10.82 -22.06
C SER A 102 -25.98 -12.27 -22.55
N GLU A 103 -24.91 -13.03 -22.31
CA GLU A 103 -24.85 -14.45 -22.64
C GLU A 103 -25.84 -15.29 -21.83
N ALA A 104 -25.98 -15.02 -20.53
CA ALA A 104 -26.91 -15.74 -19.65
C ALA A 104 -28.37 -15.54 -20.07
N ILE A 105 -28.74 -14.31 -20.50
CA ILE A 105 -30.06 -14.00 -21.02
C ILE A 105 -30.28 -14.65 -22.38
N ALA A 106 -29.33 -14.56 -23.30
CA ALA A 106 -29.41 -15.17 -24.61
C ALA A 106 -29.58 -16.71 -24.53
N LYS A 107 -28.96 -17.35 -23.55
CA LYS A 107 -29.09 -18.79 -23.28
C LYS A 107 -30.35 -19.16 -22.48
N GLY A 108 -31.19 -18.18 -22.14
CA GLY A 108 -32.42 -18.41 -21.38
C GLY A 108 -32.22 -18.77 -19.90
N ARG A 109 -31.05 -18.58 -19.32
CA ARG A 109 -30.73 -18.80 -17.89
C ARG A 109 -31.35 -17.74 -17.00
N ILE A 110 -31.46 -16.50 -17.52
CA ILE A 110 -32.02 -15.35 -16.84
C ILE A 110 -33.11 -14.78 -17.75
N GLN A 111 -34.26 -14.48 -17.20
CA GLN A 111 -35.33 -13.83 -17.94
C GLN A 111 -35.30 -12.34 -17.67
N ALA A 112 -34.93 -11.56 -18.70
CA ALA A 112 -34.87 -10.09 -18.64
C ALA A 112 -35.61 -9.49 -19.83
N PRO A 113 -36.96 -9.33 -19.71
CA PRO A 113 -37.75 -8.77 -20.79
C PRO A 113 -37.28 -7.38 -21.21
N GLY A 114 -37.12 -7.16 -22.51
CA GLY A 114 -36.70 -5.89 -23.09
C GLY A 114 -35.16 -5.66 -23.07
N PHE A 115 -34.36 -6.57 -22.57
CA PHE A 115 -32.90 -6.40 -22.46
C PHE A 115 -32.21 -6.15 -23.82
N PHE A 116 -32.65 -6.82 -24.89
CA PHE A 116 -32.06 -6.67 -26.21
C PHE A 116 -32.81 -5.62 -27.08
N ASP A 117 -33.98 -5.21 -26.65
CA ASP A 117 -34.86 -4.35 -27.46
C ASP A 117 -34.72 -2.87 -27.07
N ASP A 118 -34.47 -2.59 -25.76
CA ASP A 118 -34.41 -1.24 -25.23
C ASP A 118 -33.08 -0.99 -24.49
N PRO A 119 -32.27 -0.03 -24.95
CA PRO A 119 -31.01 0.34 -24.31
C PRO A 119 -31.16 0.82 -22.86
N ALA A 120 -32.29 1.46 -22.52
CA ALA A 120 -32.53 1.94 -21.14
C ALA A 120 -32.82 0.76 -20.20
N ILE A 121 -33.60 -0.20 -20.67
CA ILE A 121 -33.90 -1.44 -19.94
C ILE A 121 -32.59 -2.25 -19.76
N ARG A 122 -31.78 -2.36 -20.82
CA ARG A 122 -30.48 -3.01 -20.75
C ARG A 122 -29.58 -2.35 -19.70
N ALA A 123 -29.50 -1.02 -19.70
CA ALA A 123 -28.69 -0.28 -18.72
C ALA A 123 -29.17 -0.53 -17.28
N ALA A 124 -30.48 -0.63 -17.07
CA ALA A 124 -31.06 -0.94 -15.76
C ALA A 124 -30.68 -2.36 -15.30
N TRP A 125 -30.73 -3.36 -16.18
CA TRP A 125 -30.32 -4.74 -15.89
C TRP A 125 -28.81 -4.87 -15.64
N CYS A 126 -27.99 -4.09 -16.36
CA CYS A 126 -26.52 -4.07 -16.22
C CYS A 126 -26.06 -3.26 -15.00
N GLY A 127 -26.97 -2.52 -14.35
CA GLY A 127 -26.65 -1.80 -13.12
C GLY A 127 -26.19 -2.75 -12.01
N ALA A 128 -24.96 -2.57 -11.54
CA ALA A 128 -24.40 -3.37 -10.46
C ALA A 128 -23.63 -2.47 -9.49
N GLU A 129 -23.77 -2.75 -8.20
CA GLU A 129 -22.96 -2.14 -7.17
C GLU A 129 -21.81 -3.08 -6.78
N TRP A 130 -20.59 -2.53 -6.76
CA TRP A 130 -19.38 -3.28 -6.49
C TRP A 130 -18.81 -2.91 -5.14
N PHE A 131 -18.90 -3.83 -4.20
CA PHE A 131 -18.35 -3.67 -2.87
C PHE A 131 -16.97 -4.33 -2.77
N GLY A 132 -16.15 -3.81 -1.91
CA GLY A 132 -14.85 -4.39 -1.61
C GLY A 132 -14.55 -4.26 -0.13
N PRO A 133 -13.42 -4.78 0.35
CA PRO A 133 -13.09 -4.74 1.76
C PRO A 133 -13.31 -3.37 2.37
N SER A 134 -13.87 -3.32 3.56
CA SER A 134 -14.02 -2.09 4.34
C SER A 134 -12.67 -1.61 4.89
N GLN A 135 -12.60 -0.35 5.30
CA GLN A 135 -11.38 0.25 5.85
C GLN A 135 -10.91 -0.40 7.15
N GLY A 136 -11.72 -1.27 7.74
CA GLY A 136 -11.50 -1.77 9.09
C GLY A 136 -11.86 -0.72 10.16
N HIS A 137 -12.42 -1.19 11.24
CA HIS A 137 -12.93 -0.32 12.29
C HIS A 137 -11.91 -0.18 13.41
N LEU A 138 -11.31 1.02 13.52
CA LEU A 138 -10.42 1.35 14.64
C LEU A 138 -11.21 1.57 15.94
N ASN A 139 -12.42 2.11 15.85
CA ASN A 139 -13.35 2.26 16.96
C ASN A 139 -14.78 1.93 16.49
N PRO A 140 -15.19 0.66 16.58
CA PRO A 140 -16.48 0.20 16.05
C PRO A 140 -17.68 0.95 16.64
N LEU A 141 -17.60 1.34 17.93
CA LEU A 141 -18.70 2.06 18.59
C LEU A 141 -18.89 3.48 18.04
N GLN A 142 -17.79 4.21 17.83
CA GLN A 142 -17.87 5.56 17.26
C GLN A 142 -18.33 5.51 15.80
N GLU A 143 -17.90 4.52 15.04
CA GLU A 143 -18.28 4.38 13.64
C GLU A 143 -19.76 3.97 13.50
N ALA A 144 -20.24 3.06 14.35
CA ALA A 144 -21.65 2.70 14.39
C ALA A 144 -22.54 3.90 14.78
N ASN A 145 -22.10 4.72 15.74
CA ASN A 145 -22.81 5.95 16.10
C ASN A 145 -22.80 6.98 14.95
N ALA A 146 -21.68 7.12 14.26
CA ALA A 146 -21.58 8.01 13.09
C ALA A 146 -22.49 7.52 11.95
N ALA A 147 -22.55 6.21 11.70
CA ALA A 147 -23.46 5.61 10.72
C ALA A 147 -24.93 5.87 11.09
N LYS A 148 -25.27 5.68 12.38
CA LYS A 148 -26.63 6.00 12.88
C LYS A 148 -27.00 7.45 12.60
N VAL A 149 -26.13 8.41 12.93
CA VAL A 149 -26.38 9.83 12.67
C VAL A 149 -26.55 10.11 11.17
N ARG A 150 -25.71 9.52 10.29
CA ARG A 150 -25.86 9.70 8.84
C ARG A 150 -27.19 9.15 8.31
N ILE A 151 -27.71 8.07 8.88
CA ILE A 151 -29.02 7.52 8.51
C ILE A 151 -30.13 8.43 9.05
N GLU A 152 -30.03 8.91 10.28
CA GLU A 152 -31.04 9.80 10.90
C GLU A 152 -31.13 11.16 10.17
N GLU A 153 -30.00 11.67 9.68
CA GLU A 153 -29.90 12.91 8.90
C GLU A 153 -30.12 12.70 7.37
N GLU A 154 -30.57 11.53 6.96
CA GLU A 154 -30.85 11.18 5.55
C GLU A 154 -29.65 11.34 4.58
N ILE A 155 -28.42 11.37 5.12
CA ILE A 155 -27.16 11.47 4.33
C ILE A 155 -26.82 10.11 3.70
N SER A 156 -27.24 9.01 4.34
CA SER A 156 -26.96 7.64 3.89
C SER A 156 -28.17 6.72 4.16
N THR A 157 -28.15 5.53 3.56
CA THR A 157 -29.16 4.51 3.80
C THR A 157 -28.61 3.37 4.65
N ARG A 158 -29.51 2.62 5.32
CA ARG A 158 -29.11 1.44 6.12
C ARG A 158 -28.38 0.39 5.29
N GLU A 159 -28.82 0.17 4.06
CA GLU A 159 -28.23 -0.78 3.13
C GLU A 159 -26.82 -0.38 2.76
N ARG A 160 -26.59 0.89 2.44
CA ARG A 160 -25.28 1.43 2.12
C ARG A 160 -24.33 1.36 3.30
N GLU A 161 -24.76 1.75 4.49
CA GLU A 161 -23.93 1.67 5.70
C GLU A 161 -23.63 0.21 6.05
N ALA A 162 -24.60 -0.71 5.89
CA ALA A 162 -24.34 -2.14 6.11
C ALA A 162 -23.35 -2.71 5.11
N ALA A 163 -23.45 -2.36 3.84
CA ALA A 163 -22.52 -2.80 2.80
C ALA A 163 -21.09 -2.22 3.02
N GLU A 164 -20.97 -0.93 3.37
CA GLU A 164 -19.70 -0.31 3.69
C GLU A 164 -19.08 -0.89 4.97
N PHE A 165 -19.91 -1.28 5.95
CA PHE A 165 -19.46 -1.86 7.21
C PHE A 165 -19.01 -3.31 7.06
N SER A 166 -19.77 -4.12 6.35
CA SER A 166 -19.48 -5.55 6.15
C SER A 166 -18.52 -5.83 5.00
N GLY A 167 -18.40 -4.90 4.06
CA GLY A 167 -17.67 -5.11 2.81
C GLY A 167 -18.38 -6.09 1.85
N GLN A 168 -19.66 -6.33 2.09
CA GLN A 168 -20.51 -7.24 1.30
C GLN A 168 -21.69 -6.50 0.72
#